data_334bab344562abcc26b38e74fa818728
#
_entry.id   334bab344562abcc26b38e74fa818728
#
_cell.length_a   1.000
_cell.length_b   1.000
_cell.length_c   1.000
_cell.angle_alpha   90.00
_cell.angle_beta   90.00
_cell.angle_gamma   90.00
#
_symmetry.space_group_name_H-M   'P 1'
#
loop_
_entity.id
_entity.type
_entity.pdbx_description
1 polymer ?
#
loop_
_entity_poly.entity_id
_entity_poly.type
_entity_poly.pdbx_seq_one_letter_code
_entity_poly.pdbx_strand_id
1 'polypeptide(L)'
;INGGNLRNAIAREAEAVIAIPMAYKEDIRIMLNHYIATIEAEIGDVEKDFFMHLETTDMPELFIPADKAKVLIQALYACPHGMTAMSKTMPGLVETSTNLASVKMKEDEKGAFVEINTSQRSSIESKKHDIKQMVECALALACDEVTHGDGYPGWAPNPQSPLLEVTKKAYHDLFAAEPKVLAIHAGLECGLFL
;
A
#
# COMPACT_ATOMS: atom_id res chain seq x y z
N ILE A 1 13.05 11.66 -1.97
CA ILE A 1 12.32 10.53 -1.38
C ILE A 1 12.18 9.42 -2.40
N ASN A 2 12.40 8.18 -1.96
CA ASN A 2 12.33 7.00 -2.82
C ASN A 2 11.94 5.77 -1.97
N GLY A 3 10.81 5.14 -2.25
CA GLY A 3 10.33 3.99 -1.51
C GLY A 3 9.38 3.13 -2.31
N GLY A 4 9.35 1.82 -2.01
CA GLY A 4 8.52 0.84 -2.68
C GLY A 4 8.87 0.61 -4.16
N ASN A 5 8.35 -0.46 -4.76
CA ASN A 5 8.67 -0.82 -6.14
C ASN A 5 7.54 -1.51 -6.92
N LEU A 6 6.59 -2.14 -6.26
CA LEU A 6 5.52 -2.92 -6.89
C LEU A 6 4.15 -2.50 -6.38
N ARG A 7 3.18 -2.29 -7.29
CA ARG A 7 1.82 -1.90 -6.92
C ARG A 7 1.08 -2.93 -6.07
N ASN A 8 1.39 -4.20 -6.26
CA ASN A 8 0.72 -5.32 -5.61
C ASN A 8 1.50 -5.91 -4.43
N ALA A 9 2.58 -5.25 -4.00
CA ALA A 9 3.36 -5.62 -2.82
C ALA A 9 3.45 -4.46 -1.84
N ILE A 10 3.50 -4.77 -0.55
CA ILE A 10 3.75 -3.79 0.51
C ILE A 10 5.18 -3.27 0.33
N ALA A 11 5.34 -1.95 0.38
CA ALA A 11 6.66 -1.31 0.33
C ALA A 11 7.50 -1.79 1.53
N ARG A 12 8.72 -2.27 1.26
CA ARG A 12 9.61 -2.83 2.29
C ARG A 12 10.77 -1.91 2.65
N GLU A 13 11.03 -0.91 1.82
CA GLU A 13 12.16 -0.02 1.95
C GLU A 13 11.79 1.39 1.52
N ALA A 14 12.37 2.37 2.17
CA ALA A 14 12.28 3.76 1.77
C ALA A 14 13.54 4.51 2.17
N GLU A 15 13.90 5.48 1.34
CA GLU A 15 15.02 6.39 1.53
C GLU A 15 14.56 7.84 1.36
N ALA A 16 15.08 8.72 2.17
CA ALA A 16 14.83 10.15 2.01
C ALA A 16 16.10 10.95 2.33
N VAL A 17 16.50 11.83 1.42
CA VAL A 17 17.53 12.83 1.68
C VAL A 17 16.85 14.08 2.20
N ILE A 18 17.27 14.57 3.36
CA ILE A 18 16.73 15.78 3.98
C ILE A 18 17.83 16.82 4.17
N ALA A 19 17.53 18.07 3.87
CA ALA A 19 18.40 19.19 4.19
C ALA A 19 17.91 19.88 5.46
N ILE A 20 18.80 20.02 6.43
CA ILE A 20 18.50 20.62 7.74
C ILE A 20 19.59 21.61 8.13
N PRO A 21 19.27 22.66 8.91
CA PRO A 21 20.30 23.47 9.56
C PRO A 21 21.16 22.62 10.48
N MET A 22 22.47 22.84 10.46
CA MET A 22 23.42 22.07 11.29
C MET A 22 23.10 22.09 12.78
N ALA A 23 22.45 23.13 13.26
CA ALA A 23 22.00 23.23 14.67
C ALA A 23 21.06 22.10 15.10
N TYR A 24 20.31 21.52 14.17
CA TYR A 24 19.33 20.44 14.46
C TYR A 24 19.88 19.03 14.21
N LYS A 25 21.17 18.88 13.91
CA LYS A 25 21.76 17.57 13.59
C LYS A 25 21.60 16.55 14.73
N GLU A 26 21.87 16.97 15.96
CA GLU A 26 21.75 16.08 17.13
C GLU A 26 20.27 15.83 17.49
N ASP A 27 19.41 16.80 17.36
CA ASP A 27 17.98 16.65 17.64
C ASP A 27 17.35 15.59 16.71
N ILE A 28 17.71 15.61 15.43
CA ILE A 28 17.23 14.58 14.48
C ILE A 28 17.78 13.21 14.80
N ARG A 29 19.05 13.09 15.21
CA ARG A 29 19.63 11.82 15.62
C ARG A 29 18.91 11.24 16.84
N ILE A 30 18.65 12.06 17.84
CA ILE A 30 17.92 11.66 19.04
C ILE A 30 16.50 11.22 18.69
N MET A 31 15.80 12.02 17.88
CA MET A 31 14.44 11.71 17.41
C MET A 31 14.41 10.38 16.65
N LEU A 32 15.35 10.15 15.73
CA LEU A 32 15.40 8.91 14.96
C LEU A 32 15.67 7.70 15.86
N ASN A 33 16.62 7.78 16.79
CA ASN A 33 16.90 6.69 17.71
C ASN A 33 15.69 6.34 18.57
N HIS A 34 14.94 7.34 19.02
CA HIS A 34 13.69 7.11 19.75
C HIS A 34 12.64 6.44 18.87
N TYR A 35 12.51 6.87 17.62
CA TYR A 35 11.59 6.30 16.66
C TYR A 35 11.96 4.84 16.32
N ILE A 36 13.24 4.54 16.12
CA ILE A 36 13.73 3.16 15.90
C ILE A 36 13.31 2.27 17.07
N ALA A 37 13.58 2.67 18.30
CA ALA A 37 13.20 1.89 19.48
C ALA A 37 11.69 1.66 19.57
N THR A 38 10.89 2.64 19.16
CA THR A 38 9.42 2.50 19.12
C THR A 38 9.00 1.44 18.10
N ILE A 39 9.53 1.51 16.88
CA ILE A 39 9.18 0.55 15.81
C ILE A 39 9.71 -0.86 16.14
N GLU A 40 10.91 -0.99 16.67
CA GLU A 40 11.44 -2.27 17.14
C GLU A 40 10.54 -2.92 18.22
N ALA A 41 10.00 -2.12 19.13
CA ALA A 41 9.07 -2.61 20.14
C ALA A 41 7.73 -3.06 19.57
N GLU A 42 7.28 -2.46 18.45
CA GLU A 42 6.01 -2.79 17.79
C GLU A 42 6.10 -4.02 16.90
N ILE A 43 7.15 -4.14 16.09
CA ILE A 43 7.23 -5.15 15.02
C ILE A 43 8.46 -6.07 15.11
N GLY A 44 9.42 -5.82 16.02
CA GLY A 44 10.68 -6.56 16.09
C GLY A 44 10.54 -8.06 16.35
N ASP A 45 9.43 -8.52 16.91
CA ASP A 45 9.14 -9.95 17.06
C ASP A 45 8.78 -10.64 15.73
N VAL A 46 8.25 -9.89 14.78
CA VAL A 46 7.81 -10.39 13.47
C VAL A 46 8.83 -10.06 12.38
N GLU A 47 9.37 -8.84 12.37
CA GLU A 47 10.31 -8.33 11.38
C GLU A 47 11.73 -8.29 11.96
N LYS A 48 12.41 -9.43 11.95
CA LYS A 48 13.77 -9.59 12.53
C LYS A 48 14.85 -8.80 11.80
N ASP A 49 14.64 -8.51 10.51
CA ASP A 49 15.58 -7.80 9.65
C ASP A 49 15.26 -6.30 9.53
N PHE A 50 14.38 -5.78 10.41
CA PHE A 50 14.10 -4.34 10.44
C PHE A 50 15.37 -3.57 10.80
N PHE A 51 15.66 -2.54 10.02
CA PHE A 51 16.71 -1.58 10.36
C PHE A 51 16.33 -0.18 9.83
N MET A 52 16.83 0.83 10.54
CA MET A 52 16.75 2.22 10.10
C MET A 52 18.05 2.92 10.51
N HIS A 53 18.62 3.72 9.62
CA HIS A 53 19.87 4.44 9.90
C HIS A 53 19.83 5.85 9.34
N LEU A 54 20.70 6.70 9.88
CA LEU A 54 20.93 8.08 9.43
C LEU A 54 22.39 8.25 9.11
N GLU A 55 22.68 8.71 7.91
CA GLU A 55 24.04 9.04 7.48
C GLU A 55 24.10 10.44 6.87
N THR A 56 25.31 10.98 6.83
CA THR A 56 25.55 12.24 6.16
C THR A 56 25.86 11.96 4.69
N THR A 57 25.19 12.67 3.80
CA THR A 57 25.43 12.58 2.35
C THR A 57 25.71 13.96 1.78
N ASP A 58 26.11 14.00 0.52
CA ASP A 58 26.29 15.25 -0.22
C ASP A 58 24.97 16.01 -0.37
N MET A 59 25.08 17.33 -0.47
CA MET A 59 23.93 18.20 -0.68
C MET A 59 23.34 17.93 -2.06
N PRO A 60 22.04 17.58 -2.17
CA PRO A 60 21.41 17.39 -3.46
C PRO A 60 21.28 18.72 -4.21
N GLU A 61 21.29 18.66 -5.54
CA GLU A 61 21.16 19.85 -6.39
C GLU A 61 19.75 20.44 -6.37
N LEU A 62 18.74 19.59 -6.16
CA LEU A 62 17.33 19.96 -6.15
C LEU A 62 16.66 19.56 -4.85
N PHE A 63 15.74 20.41 -4.38
CA PHE A 63 14.92 20.20 -3.20
C PHE A 63 13.45 20.42 -3.50
N ILE A 64 12.61 19.66 -2.83
CA ILE A 64 11.20 20.03 -2.70
C ILE A 64 11.15 21.23 -1.74
N PRO A 65 10.55 22.38 -2.12
CA PRO A 65 10.38 23.52 -1.21
C PRO A 65 9.74 23.11 0.11
N ALA A 66 10.16 23.71 1.22
CA ALA A 66 9.78 23.24 2.56
C ALA A 66 8.26 23.25 2.82
N ASP A 67 7.55 24.24 2.27
CA ASP A 67 6.09 24.32 2.32
C ASP A 67 5.42 23.18 1.54
N LYS A 68 5.91 22.88 0.34
CA LYS A 68 5.44 21.74 -0.48
C LYS A 68 5.79 20.40 0.15
N ALA A 69 7.01 20.24 0.68
CA ALA A 69 7.44 19.03 1.39
C ALA A 69 6.55 18.75 2.61
N LYS A 70 6.19 19.79 3.36
CA LYS A 70 5.27 19.66 4.49
C LYS A 70 3.91 19.13 4.07
N VAL A 71 3.32 19.69 3.02
CA VAL A 71 2.01 19.27 2.52
C VAL A 71 2.09 17.86 1.96
N LEU A 72 3.15 17.51 1.22
CA LEU A 72 3.39 16.16 0.72
C LEU A 72 3.46 15.13 1.86
N ILE A 73 4.25 15.41 2.90
CA ILE A 73 4.37 14.51 4.07
C ILE A 73 3.01 14.34 4.77
N GLN A 74 2.26 15.43 4.93
CA GLN A 74 0.92 15.37 5.52
C GLN A 74 -0.06 14.55 4.68
N ALA A 75 -0.03 14.70 3.35
CA ALA A 75 -0.86 13.93 2.44
C ALA A 75 -0.49 12.43 2.45
N LEU A 76 0.81 12.10 2.43
CA LEU A 76 1.29 10.73 2.54
C LEU A 76 0.88 10.08 3.87
N TYR A 77 1.00 10.82 4.97
CA TYR A 77 0.62 10.34 6.30
C TYR A 77 -0.89 10.14 6.45
N ALA A 78 -1.70 11.01 5.84
CA ALA A 78 -3.16 10.92 5.84
C ALA A 78 -3.71 9.90 4.83
N CYS A 79 -2.89 9.48 3.85
CA CYS A 79 -3.30 8.53 2.82
C CYS A 79 -3.61 7.17 3.43
N PRO A 80 -4.82 6.63 3.22
CA PRO A 80 -5.16 5.30 3.72
C PRO A 80 -4.20 4.24 3.22
N HIS A 81 -3.76 3.35 4.11
CA HIS A 81 -2.87 2.24 3.80
C HIS A 81 -3.24 1.00 4.62
N GLY A 82 -3.12 -0.18 4.02
CA GLY A 82 -3.41 -1.44 4.68
C GLY A 82 -4.83 -1.95 4.48
N MET A 83 -5.24 -2.85 5.35
CA MET A 83 -6.58 -3.44 5.37
C MET A 83 -7.57 -2.47 6.03
N THR A 84 -8.68 -2.19 5.33
CA THR A 84 -9.73 -1.28 5.82
C THR A 84 -11.02 -2.01 6.20
N ALA A 85 -11.27 -3.19 5.63
CA ALA A 85 -12.41 -4.02 6.00
C ALA A 85 -12.11 -5.51 5.84
N MET A 86 -12.69 -6.31 6.76
CA MET A 86 -12.73 -7.78 6.68
C MET A 86 -14.05 -8.24 6.09
N SER A 87 -14.03 -9.39 5.39
CA SER A 87 -15.22 -10.01 4.85
C SER A 87 -16.19 -10.40 5.97
N LYS A 88 -17.46 -10.04 5.79
CA LYS A 88 -18.53 -10.41 6.73
C LYS A 88 -19.01 -11.85 6.54
N THR A 89 -18.75 -12.45 5.39
CA THR A 89 -19.22 -13.78 5.01
C THR A 89 -18.15 -14.87 5.08
N MET A 90 -16.87 -14.47 5.06
CA MET A 90 -15.74 -15.40 5.10
C MET A 90 -14.73 -14.94 6.17
N PRO A 91 -14.74 -15.58 7.35
CA PRO A 91 -13.80 -15.24 8.42
C PRO A 91 -12.33 -15.34 7.96
N GLY A 92 -11.52 -14.38 8.34
CA GLY A 92 -10.09 -14.32 7.99
C GLY A 92 -9.78 -13.79 6.59
N LEU A 93 -10.79 -13.54 5.74
CA LEU A 93 -10.59 -12.94 4.42
C LEU A 93 -10.66 -11.41 4.50
N VAL A 94 -9.67 -10.72 3.93
CA VAL A 94 -9.72 -9.28 3.71
C VAL A 94 -10.74 -8.96 2.62
N GLU A 95 -11.67 -8.04 2.89
CA GLU A 95 -12.65 -7.53 1.90
C GLU A 95 -12.08 -6.36 1.12
N THR A 96 -11.57 -5.35 1.84
CA THR A 96 -11.11 -4.08 1.25
C THR A 96 -9.75 -3.70 1.81
N SER A 97 -8.84 -3.35 0.93
CA SER A 97 -7.51 -2.85 1.28
C SER A 97 -7.02 -1.81 0.30
N THR A 98 -6.06 -1.02 0.74
CA THR A 98 -5.32 -0.08 -0.10
C THR A 98 -3.82 -0.18 0.19
N ASN A 99 -3.01 0.03 -0.81
CA ASN A 99 -1.56 -0.01 -0.73
C ASN A 99 -0.97 1.31 -1.24
N LEU A 100 -0.30 2.05 -0.38
CA LEU A 100 0.63 3.11 -0.79
C LEU A 100 1.90 2.40 -1.27
N ALA A 101 1.95 2.10 -2.55
CA ALA A 101 2.87 1.12 -3.11
C ALA A 101 4.26 1.67 -3.41
N SER A 102 4.33 2.91 -3.87
CA SER A 102 5.61 3.58 -4.07
C SER A 102 5.49 5.10 -4.06
N VAL A 103 6.58 5.73 -3.63
CA VAL A 103 6.82 7.18 -3.75
C VAL A 103 8.20 7.33 -4.38
N LYS A 104 8.29 7.97 -5.55
CA LYS A 104 9.52 8.04 -6.35
C LYS A 104 9.77 9.47 -6.83
N MET A 105 10.99 9.96 -6.64
CA MET A 105 11.46 11.12 -7.40
C MET A 105 11.70 10.70 -8.84
N LYS A 106 11.15 11.45 -9.77
CA LYS A 106 11.34 11.28 -11.22
C LYS A 106 11.64 12.62 -11.88
N GLU A 107 12.11 12.55 -13.10
CA GLU A 107 12.37 13.70 -13.95
C GLU A 107 11.83 13.45 -15.36
N ASP A 108 11.26 14.48 -15.97
CA ASP A 108 10.82 14.50 -17.36
C ASP A 108 11.23 15.84 -18.02
N GLU A 109 10.74 16.08 -19.23
CA GLU A 109 11.03 17.33 -19.98
C GLU A 109 10.55 18.60 -19.28
N LYS A 110 9.62 18.49 -18.30
CA LYS A 110 9.08 19.63 -17.52
C LYS A 110 9.85 19.84 -16.22
N GLY A 111 10.71 18.90 -15.83
CA GLY A 111 11.52 18.96 -14.61
C GLY A 111 11.29 17.80 -13.65
N ALA A 112 11.80 17.95 -12.42
CA ALA A 112 11.68 16.92 -11.39
C ALA A 112 10.29 16.95 -10.72
N PHE A 113 9.73 15.76 -10.47
CA PHE A 113 8.45 15.57 -9.81
C PHE A 113 8.45 14.35 -8.88
N VAL A 114 7.45 14.26 -8.01
CA VAL A 114 7.21 13.08 -7.18
C VAL A 114 6.04 12.28 -7.76
N GLU A 115 6.31 11.03 -8.12
CA GLU A 115 5.27 10.08 -8.52
C GLU A 115 4.87 9.22 -7.32
N ILE A 116 3.56 9.16 -7.04
CA ILE A 116 2.99 8.35 -5.98
C ILE A 116 2.09 7.30 -6.63
N ASN A 117 2.37 6.02 -6.39
CA ASN A 117 1.55 4.93 -6.89
C ASN A 117 0.81 4.25 -5.74
N THR A 118 -0.47 4.05 -5.94
CA THR A 118 -1.34 3.35 -4.99
C THR A 118 -2.13 2.24 -5.68
N SER A 119 -2.63 1.27 -4.90
CA SER A 119 -3.47 0.19 -5.42
C SER A 119 -4.56 -0.14 -4.43
N GLN A 120 -5.81 -0.08 -4.87
CA GLN A 120 -6.99 -0.38 -4.07
C GLN A 120 -7.60 -1.70 -4.52
N ARG A 121 -8.03 -2.52 -3.56
CA ARG A 121 -8.70 -3.79 -3.81
C ARG A 121 -9.92 -3.93 -2.93
N SER A 122 -11.00 -4.44 -3.50
CA SER A 122 -12.18 -4.86 -2.74
C SER A 122 -12.94 -5.94 -3.50
N SER A 123 -13.55 -6.87 -2.78
CA SER A 123 -14.55 -7.79 -3.35
C SER A 123 -15.91 -7.11 -3.56
N ILE A 124 -16.10 -5.89 -3.04
CA ILE A 124 -17.33 -5.09 -3.17
C ILE A 124 -17.03 -3.81 -3.93
N GLU A 125 -17.67 -3.63 -5.08
CA GLU A 125 -17.38 -2.51 -6.00
C GLU A 125 -17.57 -1.14 -5.35
N SER A 126 -18.67 -0.93 -4.61
CA SER A 126 -18.91 0.33 -3.90
C SER A 126 -17.84 0.65 -2.85
N LYS A 127 -17.28 -0.38 -2.20
CA LYS A 127 -16.18 -0.22 -1.25
C LYS A 127 -14.85 0.10 -1.93
N LYS A 128 -14.62 -0.48 -3.12
CA LYS A 128 -13.46 -0.14 -3.94
C LYS A 128 -13.50 1.32 -4.36
N HIS A 129 -14.68 1.82 -4.77
CA HIS A 129 -14.87 3.23 -5.09
C HIS A 129 -14.67 4.15 -3.88
N ASP A 130 -15.20 3.78 -2.73
CA ASP A 130 -15.08 4.55 -1.49
C ASP A 130 -13.60 4.74 -1.08
N ILE A 131 -12.85 3.64 -0.97
CA ILE A 131 -11.43 3.71 -0.61
C ILE A 131 -10.58 4.42 -1.68
N LYS A 132 -10.94 4.31 -2.96
CA LYS A 132 -10.33 5.06 -4.06
C LYS A 132 -10.50 6.57 -3.84
N GLN A 133 -11.72 7.02 -3.53
CA GLN A 133 -12.00 8.43 -3.27
C GLN A 133 -11.28 8.95 -2.02
N MET A 134 -11.17 8.14 -0.96
CA MET A 134 -10.39 8.53 0.23
C MET A 134 -8.92 8.78 -0.12
N VAL A 135 -8.31 7.90 -0.89
CA VAL A 135 -6.92 8.06 -1.38
C VAL A 135 -6.78 9.30 -2.26
N GLU A 136 -7.70 9.49 -3.21
CA GLU A 136 -7.74 10.67 -4.09
C GLU A 136 -7.82 11.97 -3.27
N CYS A 137 -8.76 12.05 -2.31
CA CYS A 137 -8.92 13.24 -1.46
C CYS A 137 -7.66 13.54 -0.64
N ALA A 138 -7.00 12.52 -0.11
CA ALA A 138 -5.77 12.70 0.65
C ALA A 138 -4.62 13.21 -0.24
N LEU A 139 -4.42 12.60 -1.39
CA LEU A 139 -3.29 12.93 -2.29
C LEU A 139 -3.54 14.23 -3.07
N ALA A 140 -4.76 14.59 -3.41
CA ALA A 140 -5.11 15.84 -4.08
C ALA A 140 -4.73 17.10 -3.26
N LEU A 141 -4.47 16.96 -1.96
CA LEU A 141 -3.95 18.06 -1.14
C LEU A 141 -2.50 18.46 -1.51
N ALA A 142 -1.74 17.53 -2.07
CA ALA A 142 -0.31 17.70 -2.35
C ALA A 142 0.07 17.49 -3.82
N CYS A 143 -0.74 16.79 -4.60
CA CYS A 143 -0.45 16.44 -5.99
C CYS A 143 -1.15 17.44 -6.94
N ASP A 144 -0.45 17.82 -7.99
CA ASP A 144 -1.01 18.67 -9.05
C ASP A 144 -2.00 17.86 -9.93
N GLU A 145 -1.84 16.55 -10.00
CA GLU A 145 -2.69 15.65 -10.77
C GLU A 145 -2.85 14.32 -10.04
N VAL A 146 -4.07 13.78 -10.06
CA VAL A 146 -4.38 12.42 -9.59
C VAL A 146 -5.14 11.68 -10.69
N THR A 147 -4.58 10.58 -11.16
CA THR A 147 -5.16 9.76 -12.23
C THR A 147 -5.53 8.38 -11.71
N HIS A 148 -6.51 7.76 -12.35
CA HIS A 148 -6.96 6.41 -12.03
C HIS A 148 -6.89 5.51 -13.27
N GLY A 149 -6.35 4.32 -13.10
CA GLY A 149 -6.46 3.27 -14.11
C GLY A 149 -7.83 2.62 -14.10
N ASP A 150 -8.16 1.91 -15.18
CA ASP A 150 -9.46 1.24 -15.36
C ASP A 150 -9.71 0.17 -14.29
N GLY A 151 -8.65 -0.51 -13.84
CA GLY A 151 -8.77 -1.59 -12.86
C GLY A 151 -9.55 -2.80 -13.41
N TYR A 152 -9.97 -3.67 -12.53
CA TYR A 152 -10.92 -4.76 -12.83
C TYR A 152 -11.98 -4.85 -11.73
N PRO A 153 -13.16 -5.44 -12.04
CA PRO A 153 -14.27 -5.49 -11.11
C PRO A 153 -13.91 -6.28 -9.85
N GLY A 154 -14.57 -5.92 -8.75
CA GLY A 154 -14.53 -6.72 -7.53
C GLY A 154 -15.23 -8.06 -7.76
N TRP A 155 -14.73 -9.12 -7.13
CA TRP A 155 -15.35 -10.43 -7.16
C TRP A 155 -15.68 -10.91 -5.75
N ALA A 156 -16.96 -10.98 -5.43
CA ALA A 156 -17.44 -11.48 -4.16
C ALA A 156 -17.55 -13.01 -4.22
N PRO A 157 -16.83 -13.77 -3.36
CA PRO A 157 -16.95 -15.22 -3.31
C PRO A 157 -18.39 -15.65 -2.97
N ASN A 158 -18.90 -16.63 -3.73
CA ASN A 158 -20.20 -17.24 -3.46
C ASN A 158 -20.02 -18.68 -2.92
N PRO A 159 -20.02 -18.87 -1.59
CA PRO A 159 -19.86 -20.21 -0.99
C PRO A 159 -21.04 -21.15 -1.25
N GLN A 160 -22.16 -20.63 -1.77
CA GLN A 160 -23.35 -21.41 -2.11
C GLN A 160 -23.49 -21.65 -3.63
N SER A 161 -22.42 -21.43 -4.40
CA SER A 161 -22.42 -21.65 -5.84
C SER A 161 -22.68 -23.12 -6.18
N PRO A 162 -23.65 -23.43 -7.06
CA PRO A 162 -23.87 -24.81 -7.55
C PRO A 162 -22.62 -25.42 -8.20
N LEU A 163 -21.81 -24.60 -8.88
CA LEU A 163 -20.55 -25.02 -9.48
C LEU A 163 -19.54 -25.46 -8.42
N LEU A 164 -19.49 -24.79 -7.29
CA LEU A 164 -18.62 -25.18 -6.18
C LEU A 164 -19.00 -26.59 -5.65
N GLU A 165 -20.28 -26.88 -5.50
CA GLU A 165 -20.73 -28.20 -5.04
C GLU A 165 -20.39 -29.31 -6.04
N VAL A 166 -20.56 -29.05 -7.34
CA VAL A 166 -20.14 -30.00 -8.39
C VAL A 166 -18.63 -30.25 -8.34
N THR A 167 -17.84 -29.16 -8.16
CA THR A 167 -16.38 -29.23 -8.09
C THR A 167 -15.93 -30.02 -6.86
N LYS A 168 -16.52 -29.78 -5.70
CA LYS A 168 -16.22 -30.53 -4.47
C LYS A 168 -16.48 -32.01 -4.64
N LYS A 169 -17.65 -32.36 -5.22
CA LYS A 169 -18.01 -33.75 -5.50
C LYS A 169 -17.02 -34.41 -6.46
N ALA A 170 -16.70 -33.77 -7.58
CA ALA A 170 -15.73 -34.30 -8.54
C ALA A 170 -14.34 -34.50 -7.92
N TYR A 171 -13.89 -33.56 -7.07
CA TYR A 171 -12.64 -33.72 -6.34
C TYR A 171 -12.66 -34.92 -5.39
N HIS A 172 -13.74 -35.08 -4.61
CA HIS A 172 -13.91 -36.21 -3.71
C HIS A 172 -13.92 -37.53 -4.47
N ASP A 173 -14.65 -37.60 -5.59
CA ASP A 173 -14.75 -38.84 -6.41
C ASP A 173 -13.39 -39.23 -7.01
N LEU A 174 -12.55 -38.28 -7.35
CA LEU A 174 -11.22 -38.50 -7.94
C LEU A 174 -10.14 -38.84 -6.91
N PHE A 175 -10.17 -38.18 -5.77
CA PHE A 175 -9.07 -38.24 -4.80
C PHE A 175 -9.41 -38.88 -3.47
N ALA A 176 -10.68 -39.30 -3.27
CA ALA A 176 -11.22 -39.82 -2.01
C ALA A 176 -10.89 -38.90 -0.80
N ALA A 177 -10.88 -37.59 -1.00
CA ALA A 177 -10.55 -36.56 -0.01
C ALA A 177 -11.47 -35.35 -0.16
N GLU A 178 -11.76 -34.70 0.94
CA GLU A 178 -12.51 -33.43 0.92
C GLU A 178 -11.58 -32.24 0.51
N PRO A 179 -11.98 -31.45 -0.49
CA PRO A 179 -11.19 -30.30 -0.89
C PRO A 179 -11.29 -29.17 0.14
N LYS A 180 -10.18 -28.48 0.38
CA LYS A 180 -10.18 -27.26 1.16
C LYS A 180 -10.62 -26.09 0.28
N VAL A 181 -11.79 -25.51 0.57
CA VAL A 181 -12.31 -24.33 -0.16
C VAL A 181 -11.75 -23.07 0.48
N LEU A 182 -11.06 -22.27 -0.31
CA LEU A 182 -10.45 -21.02 0.13
C LEU A 182 -10.85 -19.89 -0.82
N ALA A 183 -10.86 -18.66 -0.30
CA ALA A 183 -10.91 -17.47 -1.10
C ALA A 183 -9.63 -16.66 -0.87
N ILE A 184 -9.23 -15.87 -1.86
CA ILE A 184 -8.07 -15.01 -1.81
C ILE A 184 -8.48 -13.55 -2.07
N HIS A 185 -7.75 -12.62 -1.49
CA HIS A 185 -7.93 -11.19 -1.71
C HIS A 185 -7.17 -10.74 -2.97
N ALA A 186 -7.61 -11.24 -4.12
CA ALA A 186 -7.03 -10.93 -5.43
C ALA A 186 -8.11 -10.94 -6.53
N GLY A 187 -7.92 -10.11 -7.56
CA GLY A 187 -8.68 -10.23 -8.79
C GLY A 187 -8.18 -11.42 -9.61
N LEU A 188 -9.10 -12.20 -10.12
CA LEU A 188 -8.84 -13.32 -11.02
C LEU A 188 -9.45 -13.00 -12.39
N GLU A 189 -8.82 -13.54 -13.46
CA GLU A 189 -9.30 -13.35 -14.84
C GLU A 189 -10.75 -13.78 -15.02
N CYS A 190 -11.19 -14.81 -14.30
CA CYS A 190 -12.58 -15.28 -14.33
C CYS A 190 -13.59 -14.22 -13.88
N GLY A 191 -13.20 -13.24 -13.07
CA GLY A 191 -14.04 -12.11 -12.68
C GLY A 191 -14.40 -11.16 -13.84
N LEU A 192 -13.68 -11.27 -14.98
CA LEU A 192 -13.97 -10.49 -16.18
C LEU A 192 -15.09 -11.12 -17.04
N PHE A 193 -15.50 -12.35 -16.75
CA PHE A 193 -16.53 -13.07 -17.49
C PHE A 193 -17.89 -13.10 -16.76
N LEU A 194 -17.97 -12.43 -15.63
CA LEU A 194 -19.18 -12.25 -14.83
C LEU A 194 -19.73 -10.84 -15.03
#